data_1bc7fdabc254150fdaad4781a381e678
#
_entry.id   1bc7fdabc254150fdaad4781a381e678
#
_cell.length_a   1.000
_cell.length_b   1.000
_cell.length_c   1.000
_cell.angle_alpha   90.00
_cell.angle_beta   90.00
_cell.angle_gamma   90.00
#
_symmetry.space_group_name_H-M   'P 1'
#
loop_
_entity.id
_entity.type
_entity.pdbx_description
1 polymer ?
#
loop_
_entity_poly.entity_id
_entity_poly.type
_entity_poly.pdbx_seq_one_letter_code
_entity_poly.pdbx_strand_id
1 'polypeptide(L)'
;MGLRNRSQLKHKRCFFVTTTCNHWYHIFDSPPFFELISSSINFAAGKYNAEILGYVIMPNHLHFIIIFNEEENQLSNLMRDLKKFTSTHIRRLLQESGKEELLKKLSYQVKRQKYKIWMDGFDDVWLGKREIVETKLKYIHNNPLQPHWALAEKPGDYPYSSAGFYYLERKSDVQLTHYLEYF
;
A
#
# COMPACT_ATOMS: atom_id res chain seq x y z
N MET A 1 3.32 5.08 13.71
CA MET A 1 2.60 5.12 15.02
C MET A 1 1.11 5.12 14.71
N GLY A 2 0.45 3.95 14.75
CA GLY A 2 -0.98 3.85 14.44
C GLY A 2 -1.81 4.66 15.44
N LEU A 3 -2.86 5.30 14.96
CA LEU A 3 -3.72 6.16 15.77
C LEU A 3 -4.35 5.38 16.93
N ARG A 4 -4.04 5.77 18.16
CA ARG A 4 -4.52 5.13 19.40
C ARG A 4 -6.05 5.25 19.63
N ASN A 5 -6.76 6.16 18.93
CA ASN A 5 -8.18 6.45 19.11
C ASN A 5 -8.99 6.18 17.84
N ARG A 6 -8.95 4.95 17.32
CA ARG A 6 -9.71 4.58 16.09
C ARG A 6 -11.21 4.72 16.22
N SER A 7 -11.76 4.63 17.42
CA SER A 7 -13.19 4.86 17.65
C SER A 7 -13.64 6.28 17.28
N GLN A 8 -12.76 7.28 17.44
CA GLN A 8 -13.04 8.67 17.05
C GLN A 8 -12.99 8.89 15.53
N LEU A 9 -12.42 7.94 14.78
CA LEU A 9 -12.27 8.00 13.33
C LEU A 9 -13.30 7.14 12.60
N LYS A 10 -14.25 6.56 13.30
CA LYS A 10 -15.24 5.62 12.72
C LYS A 10 -15.99 6.22 11.53
N HIS A 11 -16.37 7.50 11.64
CA HIS A 11 -17.07 8.25 10.59
C HIS A 11 -16.14 9.04 9.66
N LYS A 12 -14.82 8.84 9.75
CA LYS A 12 -13.87 9.42 8.82
C LYS A 12 -13.68 8.47 7.64
N ARG A 13 -13.66 9.01 6.43
CA ARG A 13 -13.74 8.19 5.21
C ARG A 13 -12.45 8.10 4.44
N CYS A 14 -11.63 9.16 4.44
CA CYS A 14 -10.40 9.21 3.64
C CYS A 14 -9.15 9.10 4.51
N PHE A 15 -8.23 8.19 4.12
CA PHE A 15 -7.00 7.92 4.87
C PHE A 15 -5.80 7.77 3.94
N PHE A 16 -4.66 8.32 4.38
CA PHE A 16 -3.36 7.93 3.89
C PHE A 16 -2.85 6.77 4.75
N VAL A 17 -2.43 5.70 4.11
CA VAL A 17 -2.04 4.46 4.77
C VAL A 17 -0.61 4.09 4.41
N THR A 18 0.15 3.60 5.38
CA THR A 18 1.48 3.04 5.20
C THR A 18 1.56 1.65 5.80
N THR A 19 2.12 0.69 5.07
CA THR A 19 2.49 -0.62 5.60
C THR A 19 3.85 -1.03 5.09
N THR A 20 4.69 -1.61 5.96
CA THR A 20 6.10 -1.86 5.71
C THR A 20 6.42 -3.35 5.84
N CYS A 21 7.30 -3.83 4.98
CA CYS A 21 7.82 -5.18 5.05
C CYS A 21 8.66 -5.38 6.32
N ASN A 22 8.60 -6.58 6.89
CA ASN A 22 9.34 -6.91 8.10
C ASN A 22 10.84 -6.66 7.91
N HIS A 23 11.47 -6.03 8.93
CA HIS A 23 12.87 -5.62 8.89
C HIS A 23 13.28 -4.76 7.69
N TRP A 24 12.35 -4.07 7.04
CA TRP A 24 12.59 -3.23 5.85
C TRP A 24 13.21 -4.00 4.68
N TYR A 25 13.05 -5.32 4.64
CA TYR A 25 13.58 -6.11 3.53
C TYR A 25 12.91 -5.73 2.22
N HIS A 26 13.71 -5.60 1.16
CA HIS A 26 13.26 -5.36 -0.21
C HIS A 26 12.66 -6.66 -0.76
N ILE A 27 11.35 -6.81 -0.60
CA ILE A 27 10.61 -8.01 -1.03
C ILE A 27 10.06 -7.82 -2.44
N PHE A 28 9.66 -6.60 -2.78
CA PHE A 28 9.06 -6.29 -4.08
C PHE A 28 10.16 -5.82 -5.03
N ASP A 29 10.78 -6.75 -5.76
CA ASP A 29 11.94 -6.51 -6.62
C ASP A 29 11.74 -6.98 -8.07
N SER A 30 10.59 -7.54 -8.41
CA SER A 30 10.26 -8.03 -9.74
C SER A 30 8.75 -7.94 -10.01
N PRO A 31 8.32 -7.89 -11.28
CA PRO A 31 6.93 -7.67 -11.67
C PRO A 31 5.90 -8.52 -10.94
N PRO A 32 6.09 -9.84 -10.73
CA PRO A 32 5.07 -10.66 -10.07
C PRO A 32 4.69 -10.20 -8.65
N PHE A 33 5.63 -9.60 -7.91
CA PHE A 33 5.33 -9.06 -6.58
C PHE A 33 4.51 -7.78 -6.66
N PHE A 34 4.83 -6.89 -7.59
CA PHE A 34 4.08 -5.65 -7.79
C PHE A 34 2.66 -5.93 -8.30
N GLU A 35 2.51 -6.87 -9.24
CA GLU A 35 1.21 -7.33 -9.77
C GLU A 35 0.34 -7.93 -8.66
N LEU A 36 0.92 -8.76 -7.79
CA LEU A 36 0.25 -9.32 -6.64
C LEU A 36 -0.28 -8.21 -5.71
N ILE A 37 0.53 -7.21 -5.41
CA ILE A 37 0.11 -6.11 -4.53
C ILE A 37 -0.98 -5.27 -5.21
N SER A 38 -0.82 -4.89 -6.48
CA SER A 38 -1.80 -4.09 -7.23
C SER A 38 -3.15 -4.79 -7.31
N SER A 39 -3.18 -6.08 -7.68
CA SER A 39 -4.41 -6.88 -7.73
C SER A 39 -5.06 -7.06 -6.35
N SER A 40 -4.23 -7.21 -5.31
CA SER A 40 -4.73 -7.33 -3.93
C SER A 40 -5.35 -6.04 -3.42
N ILE A 41 -4.81 -4.88 -3.80
CA ILE A 41 -5.39 -3.57 -3.48
C ILE A 41 -6.75 -3.43 -4.15
N ASN A 42 -6.86 -3.74 -5.47
CA ASN A 42 -8.12 -3.69 -6.21
C ASN A 42 -9.19 -4.58 -5.58
N PHE A 43 -8.84 -5.82 -5.27
CA PHE A 43 -9.76 -6.76 -4.62
C PHE A 43 -10.21 -6.24 -3.24
N ALA A 44 -9.29 -5.74 -2.43
CA ALA A 44 -9.61 -5.23 -1.09
C ALA A 44 -10.49 -3.98 -1.17
N ALA A 45 -10.19 -3.03 -2.07
CA ALA A 45 -11.00 -1.83 -2.28
C ALA A 45 -12.43 -2.20 -2.67
N GLY A 46 -12.63 -3.08 -3.67
CA GLY A 46 -13.95 -3.54 -4.06
C GLY A 46 -14.71 -4.26 -2.95
N LYS A 47 -14.03 -5.16 -2.20
CA LYS A 47 -14.63 -5.90 -1.09
C LYS A 47 -15.18 -4.99 0.02
N TYR A 48 -14.49 -3.89 0.28
CA TYR A 48 -14.82 -2.97 1.37
C TYR A 48 -15.52 -1.69 0.92
N ASN A 49 -16.07 -1.68 -0.31
CA ASN A 49 -16.75 -0.53 -0.91
C ASN A 49 -15.95 0.77 -0.75
N ALA A 50 -14.68 0.70 -1.16
CA ALA A 50 -13.72 1.78 -1.05
C ALA A 50 -13.04 2.03 -2.40
N GLU A 51 -12.48 3.22 -2.56
CA GLU A 51 -11.78 3.63 -3.77
C GLU A 51 -10.36 4.10 -3.45
N ILE A 52 -9.45 3.85 -4.35
CA ILE A 52 -8.05 4.27 -4.22
C ILE A 52 -7.86 5.58 -4.97
N LEU A 53 -7.41 6.61 -4.25
CA LEU A 53 -7.13 7.93 -4.82
C LEU A 53 -5.67 8.09 -5.22
N GLY A 54 -4.78 7.26 -4.71
CA GLY A 54 -3.38 7.27 -5.09
C GLY A 54 -2.58 6.19 -4.37
N TYR A 55 -1.44 5.79 -4.95
CA TYR A 55 -0.58 4.77 -4.36
C TYR A 55 0.86 4.87 -4.86
N VAL A 56 1.76 4.23 -4.12
CA VAL A 56 3.09 3.83 -4.57
C VAL A 56 3.48 2.52 -3.89
N ILE A 57 3.96 1.56 -4.67
CA ILE A 57 4.50 0.30 -4.17
C ILE A 57 6.02 0.40 -4.25
N MET A 58 6.68 0.57 -3.10
CA MET A 58 8.13 0.64 -2.98
C MET A 58 8.70 -0.76 -2.71
N PRO A 59 10.00 -1.00 -2.93
CA PRO A 59 10.59 -2.33 -2.73
C PRO A 59 10.34 -2.97 -1.36
N ASN A 60 10.09 -2.17 -0.32
CA ASN A 60 9.91 -2.65 1.05
C ASN A 60 8.69 -2.06 1.79
N HIS A 61 7.89 -1.25 1.14
CA HIS A 61 6.70 -0.67 1.75
C HIS A 61 5.68 -0.24 0.71
N LEU A 62 4.48 0.00 1.17
CA LEU A 62 3.35 0.44 0.38
C LEU A 62 2.74 1.69 1.04
N HIS A 63 2.51 2.73 0.24
CA HIS A 63 1.64 3.84 0.59
C HIS A 63 0.43 3.87 -0.32
N PHE A 64 -0.74 4.18 0.22
CA PHE A 64 -1.90 4.48 -0.59
C PHE A 64 -2.87 5.43 0.12
N ILE A 65 -3.67 6.12 -0.67
CA ILE A 65 -4.77 6.96 -0.22
C ILE A 65 -6.06 6.24 -0.58
N ILE A 66 -6.90 6.01 0.41
CA ILE A 66 -8.15 5.27 0.28
C ILE A 66 -9.31 6.09 0.83
N ILE A 67 -10.45 6.06 0.14
CA ILE A 67 -11.71 6.62 0.62
C ILE A 67 -12.79 5.53 0.66
N PHE A 68 -13.57 5.51 1.73
CA PHE A 68 -14.69 4.59 1.90
C PHE A 68 -16.00 5.27 1.46
N ASN A 69 -16.86 4.56 0.75
CA ASN A 69 -18.15 5.07 0.29
C ASN A 69 -19.21 5.00 1.40
N GLU A 70 -19.03 4.12 2.38
CA GLU A 70 -19.90 3.99 3.54
C GLU A 70 -19.58 5.02 4.63
N GLU A 71 -20.58 5.28 5.50
CA GLU A 71 -20.41 6.20 6.64
C GLU A 71 -19.36 5.72 7.64
N GLU A 72 -19.27 4.39 7.83
CA GLU A 72 -18.29 3.77 8.70
C GLU A 72 -17.16 3.14 7.90
N ASN A 73 -15.93 3.56 8.16
CA ASN A 73 -14.78 2.96 7.48
C ASN A 73 -14.46 1.56 8.01
N GLN A 74 -13.99 0.71 7.11
CA GLN A 74 -13.56 -0.65 7.38
C GLN A 74 -12.03 -0.81 7.30
N LEU A 75 -11.26 0.27 7.51
CA LEU A 75 -9.82 0.30 7.26
C LEU A 75 -9.06 -0.81 7.99
N SER A 76 -9.37 -1.06 9.26
CA SER A 76 -8.70 -2.12 10.03
C SER A 76 -8.95 -3.52 9.46
N ASN A 77 -10.18 -3.79 9.01
CA ASN A 77 -10.55 -5.06 8.40
C ASN A 77 -9.89 -5.22 7.02
N LEU A 78 -9.92 -4.18 6.21
CA LEU A 78 -9.26 -4.13 4.90
C LEU A 78 -7.76 -4.42 5.04
N MET A 79 -7.06 -3.73 5.93
CA MET A 79 -5.63 -3.91 6.13
C MET A 79 -5.27 -5.29 6.68
N ARG A 80 -6.07 -5.82 7.60
CA ARG A 80 -5.91 -7.20 8.09
C ARG A 80 -6.00 -8.21 6.94
N ASP A 81 -7.03 -8.10 6.12
CA ASP A 81 -7.28 -9.04 5.03
C ASP A 81 -6.24 -8.89 3.92
N LEU A 82 -5.89 -7.66 3.53
CA LEU A 82 -4.82 -7.37 2.56
C LEU A 82 -3.49 -7.98 3.01
N LYS A 83 -3.06 -7.72 4.24
CA LYS A 83 -1.80 -8.25 4.78
C LYS A 83 -1.80 -9.77 4.93
N LYS A 84 -2.92 -10.35 5.35
CA LYS A 84 -3.08 -11.81 5.47
C LYS A 84 -2.97 -12.49 4.11
N PHE A 85 -3.69 -12.00 3.12
CA PHE A 85 -3.69 -12.55 1.76
C PHE A 85 -2.31 -12.41 1.12
N THR A 86 -1.76 -11.20 1.08
CA THR A 86 -0.46 -10.93 0.47
C THR A 86 0.67 -11.68 1.15
N SER A 87 0.67 -11.83 2.48
CA SER A 87 1.68 -12.62 3.19
C SER A 87 1.76 -14.07 2.70
N THR A 88 0.61 -14.70 2.46
CA THR A 88 0.56 -16.08 1.96
C THR A 88 1.13 -16.19 0.55
N HIS A 89 0.74 -15.28 -0.34
CA HIS A 89 1.12 -15.31 -1.75
C HIS A 89 2.56 -14.83 -1.98
N ILE A 90 3.02 -13.79 -1.25
CA ILE A 90 4.43 -13.37 -1.27
C ILE A 90 5.35 -14.52 -0.85
N ARG A 91 5.00 -15.23 0.23
CA ARG A 91 5.79 -16.41 0.65
C ARG A 91 5.90 -17.43 -0.49
N ARG A 92 4.79 -17.72 -1.17
CA ARG A 92 4.77 -18.63 -2.30
C ARG A 92 5.65 -18.14 -3.44
N LEU A 93 5.53 -16.87 -3.83
CA LEU A 93 6.37 -16.26 -4.87
C LEU A 93 7.86 -16.30 -4.51
N LEU A 94 8.22 -16.08 -3.24
CA LEU A 94 9.61 -16.19 -2.78
C LEU A 94 10.15 -17.61 -2.93
N GLN A 95 9.33 -18.63 -2.65
CA GLN A 95 9.69 -20.04 -2.85
C GLN A 95 9.86 -20.37 -4.35
N GLU A 96 8.89 -20.01 -5.16
CA GLU A 96 8.88 -20.24 -6.62
C GLU A 96 10.02 -19.51 -7.35
N SER A 97 10.43 -18.34 -6.82
CA SER A 97 11.55 -17.55 -7.34
C SER A 97 12.93 -17.97 -6.81
N GLY A 98 13.01 -19.04 -6.02
CA GLY A 98 14.28 -19.50 -5.44
C GLY A 98 14.90 -18.56 -4.40
N LYS A 99 14.12 -17.62 -3.81
CA LYS A 99 14.60 -16.63 -2.84
C LYS A 99 14.64 -17.18 -1.41
N GLU A 100 15.18 -18.37 -1.23
CA GLU A 100 15.17 -19.09 0.04
C GLU A 100 15.89 -18.35 1.17
N GLU A 101 16.99 -17.63 0.87
CA GLU A 101 17.73 -16.86 1.88
C GLU A 101 16.88 -15.71 2.44
N LEU A 102 16.13 -15.01 1.59
CA LEU A 102 15.19 -13.98 2.06
C LEU A 102 14.06 -14.61 2.88
N LEU A 103 13.55 -15.76 2.44
CA LEU A 103 12.51 -16.48 3.14
C LEU A 103 12.97 -16.95 4.54
N LYS A 104 14.23 -17.42 4.67
CA LYS A 104 14.83 -17.75 5.97
C LYS A 104 14.91 -16.54 6.89
N LYS A 105 15.33 -15.37 6.36
CA LYS A 105 15.37 -14.11 7.12
C LYS A 105 13.98 -13.64 7.58
N LEU A 106 12.93 -13.99 6.86
CA LEU A 106 11.54 -13.69 7.19
C LEU A 106 10.91 -14.76 8.11
N SER A 107 11.65 -15.83 8.45
CA SER A 107 11.13 -16.87 9.33
C SER A 107 10.80 -16.31 10.73
N TYR A 108 9.64 -16.70 11.24
CA TYR A 108 9.09 -16.19 12.48
C TYR A 108 8.35 -17.31 13.22
N GLN A 109 9.01 -17.87 14.24
CA GLN A 109 8.46 -19.03 14.97
C GLN A 109 7.73 -18.55 16.23
N VAL A 110 6.57 -17.91 16.05
CA VAL A 110 5.69 -17.55 17.16
C VAL A 110 4.30 -18.13 16.94
N LYS A 111 3.86 -18.97 17.84
CA LYS A 111 2.58 -19.71 17.76
C LYS A 111 2.50 -20.54 16.46
N ARG A 112 1.51 -20.24 15.60
CA ARG A 112 1.29 -20.92 14.31
C ARG A 112 1.88 -20.18 13.11
N GLN A 113 2.47 -18.99 13.32
CA GLN A 113 3.03 -18.18 12.24
C GLN A 113 4.48 -18.58 11.98
N LYS A 114 4.75 -19.10 10.78
CA LYS A 114 6.09 -19.53 10.37
C LYS A 114 6.92 -18.40 9.73
N TYR A 115 6.26 -17.39 9.16
CA TYR A 115 6.89 -16.29 8.43
C TYR A 115 6.19 -14.97 8.74
N LYS A 116 6.96 -13.89 8.80
CA LYS A 116 6.46 -12.53 9.00
C LYS A 116 6.90 -11.66 7.83
N ILE A 117 5.98 -11.42 6.90
CA ILE A 117 6.22 -10.61 5.70
C ILE A 117 6.10 -9.12 6.02
N TRP A 118 5.06 -8.74 6.75
CA TRP A 118 4.77 -7.36 7.12
C TRP A 118 5.11 -7.07 8.59
N MET A 119 5.53 -5.86 8.89
CA MET A 119 5.57 -5.37 10.27
C MET A 119 4.17 -5.42 10.89
N ASP A 120 4.10 -5.44 12.23
CA ASP A 120 2.82 -5.40 12.93
C ASP A 120 2.13 -4.05 12.72
N GLY A 121 0.81 -4.08 12.71
CA GLY A 121 0.01 -2.87 12.49
C GLY A 121 0.20 -2.25 11.10
N PHE A 122 -0.15 -1.01 10.98
CA PHE A 122 0.05 -0.10 9.86
C PHE A 122 -0.11 1.32 10.39
N ASP A 123 0.44 2.31 9.69
CA ASP A 123 0.24 3.71 10.00
C ASP A 123 -0.87 4.29 9.13
N ASP A 124 -1.71 5.13 9.73
CA ASP A 124 -2.80 5.80 9.04
C ASP A 124 -2.91 7.27 9.48
N VAL A 125 -3.24 8.13 8.53
CA VAL A 125 -3.52 9.56 8.73
C VAL A 125 -4.84 9.89 8.09
N TRP A 126 -5.77 10.45 8.85
CA TRP A 126 -7.02 10.94 8.30
C TRP A 126 -6.80 12.17 7.41
N LEU A 127 -7.43 12.17 6.23
CA LEU A 127 -7.36 13.24 5.23
C LEU A 127 -8.72 13.95 5.14
N GLY A 128 -8.90 14.99 5.93
CA GLY A 128 -10.18 15.71 6.03
C GLY A 128 -10.31 16.92 5.11
N LYS A 129 -9.26 17.24 4.33
CA LYS A 129 -9.22 18.43 3.47
C LYS A 129 -8.45 18.13 2.20
N ARG A 130 -8.86 18.79 1.11
CA ARG A 130 -8.23 18.67 -0.21
C ARG A 130 -6.72 18.92 -0.18
N GLU A 131 -6.28 19.99 0.47
CA GLU A 131 -4.86 20.38 0.49
C GLU A 131 -3.98 19.31 1.17
N ILE A 132 -4.56 18.57 2.14
CA ILE A 132 -3.86 17.48 2.81
C ILE A 132 -3.75 16.28 1.86
N VAL A 133 -4.80 15.98 1.08
CA VAL A 133 -4.77 14.93 0.04
C VAL A 133 -3.71 15.23 -1.00
N GLU A 134 -3.69 16.44 -1.53
CA GLU A 134 -2.70 16.89 -2.52
C GLU A 134 -1.27 16.80 -1.99
N THR A 135 -1.05 17.19 -0.73
CA THR A 135 0.26 17.05 -0.06
C THR A 135 0.68 15.59 0.03
N LYS A 136 -0.24 14.68 0.38
CA LYS A 136 0.06 13.25 0.47
C LYS A 136 0.24 12.60 -0.91
N LEU A 137 -0.52 13.00 -1.92
CA LEU A 137 -0.28 12.59 -3.31
C LEU A 137 1.12 12.99 -3.76
N LYS A 138 1.49 14.25 -3.58
CA LYS A 138 2.84 14.72 -3.89
C LYS A 138 3.92 13.94 -3.15
N TYR A 139 3.71 13.63 -1.88
CA TYR A 139 4.63 12.82 -1.07
C TYR A 139 4.83 11.43 -1.67
N ILE A 140 3.74 10.68 -1.96
CA ILE A 140 3.85 9.33 -2.49
C ILE A 140 4.44 9.30 -3.90
N HIS A 141 4.11 10.28 -4.75
CA HIS A 141 4.65 10.37 -6.10
C HIS A 141 6.14 10.70 -6.14
N ASN A 142 6.65 11.43 -5.15
CA ASN A 142 8.08 11.74 -5.02
C ASN A 142 8.86 10.69 -4.21
N ASN A 143 8.21 9.68 -3.63
CA ASN A 143 8.89 8.67 -2.82
C ASN A 143 9.98 7.92 -3.60
N PRO A 144 9.74 7.45 -4.87
CA PRO A 144 10.75 6.78 -5.68
C PRO A 144 11.96 7.64 -6.06
N LEU A 145 11.83 8.96 -6.00
CA LEU A 145 12.86 9.93 -6.37
C LEU A 145 13.80 10.27 -5.23
N GLN A 146 13.49 9.82 -4.00
CA GLN A 146 14.35 10.11 -2.85
C GLN A 146 15.78 9.59 -3.10
N PRO A 147 16.82 10.33 -2.68
CA PRO A 147 18.23 9.99 -3.01
C PRO A 147 18.64 8.56 -2.65
N HIS A 148 18.10 8.03 -1.57
CA HIS A 148 18.38 6.66 -1.12
C HIS A 148 17.62 5.57 -1.92
N TRP A 149 16.61 5.96 -2.69
CA TRP A 149 15.88 5.08 -3.61
C TRP A 149 16.38 5.20 -5.03
N ALA A 150 16.37 6.41 -5.58
CA ALA A 150 16.78 6.75 -6.95
C ALA A 150 16.19 5.77 -8.00
N LEU A 151 14.90 5.41 -7.85
CA LEU A 151 14.22 4.43 -8.70
C LEU A 151 13.65 5.06 -9.99
N ALA A 152 13.59 6.39 -10.04
CA ALA A 152 13.14 7.15 -11.20
C ALA A 152 13.67 8.59 -11.13
N GLU A 153 13.77 9.26 -12.29
CA GLU A 153 14.15 10.67 -12.36
C GLU A 153 12.95 11.61 -12.19
N LYS A 154 11.79 11.19 -12.66
CA LYS A 154 10.53 11.94 -12.56
C LYS A 154 9.44 11.05 -11.96
N PRO A 155 8.45 11.64 -11.26
CA PRO A 155 7.39 10.87 -10.62
C PRO A 155 6.67 9.90 -11.57
N GLY A 156 6.34 10.37 -12.79
CA GLY A 156 5.62 9.57 -13.79
C GLY A 156 6.41 8.44 -14.41
N ASP A 157 7.73 8.36 -14.20
CA ASP A 157 8.59 7.32 -14.78
C ASP A 157 8.60 6.05 -13.91
N TYR A 158 8.17 6.15 -12.64
CA TYR A 158 8.07 4.97 -11.78
C TYR A 158 6.75 4.21 -12.02
N PRO A 159 6.79 2.99 -12.58
CA PRO A 159 5.60 2.30 -13.07
C PRO A 159 4.65 1.84 -11.95
N TYR A 160 5.16 1.61 -10.75
CA TYR A 160 4.39 1.08 -9.62
C TYR A 160 3.82 2.18 -8.72
N SER A 161 3.33 3.26 -9.34
CA SER A 161 2.81 4.44 -8.70
C SER A 161 1.63 5.02 -9.47
N SER A 162 0.72 5.67 -8.78
CA SER A 162 -0.35 6.47 -9.38
C SER A 162 0.15 7.75 -10.09
N ALA A 163 1.43 8.09 -10.03
CA ALA A 163 1.97 9.28 -10.66
C ALA A 163 1.76 9.31 -12.19
N GLY A 164 1.87 8.15 -12.84
CA GLY A 164 1.59 8.03 -14.28
C GLY A 164 0.15 8.41 -14.65
N PHE A 165 -0.83 8.06 -13.81
CA PHE A 165 -2.23 8.44 -13.97
C PHE A 165 -2.40 9.96 -13.85
N TYR A 166 -1.82 10.57 -12.82
CA TYR A 166 -2.00 12.00 -12.53
C TYR A 166 -1.24 12.96 -13.46
N TYR A 167 -0.05 12.56 -13.93
CA TYR A 167 0.83 13.47 -14.68
C TYR A 167 0.95 13.14 -16.16
N LEU A 168 0.61 11.91 -16.57
CA LEU A 168 0.83 11.42 -17.93
C LEU A 168 -0.41 10.75 -18.54
N GLU A 169 -1.56 10.80 -17.86
CA GLU A 169 -2.82 10.18 -18.28
C GLU A 169 -2.69 8.68 -18.62
N ARG A 170 -1.69 8.01 -17.99
CA ARG A 170 -1.45 6.57 -18.20
C ARG A 170 -2.44 5.72 -17.42
N LYS A 171 -2.83 4.60 -18.00
CA LYS A 171 -3.58 3.58 -17.28
C LYS A 171 -2.75 3.01 -16.14
N SER A 172 -3.37 2.79 -15.00
CA SER A 172 -2.75 2.22 -13.81
C SER A 172 -3.24 0.78 -13.58
N ASP A 173 -2.37 -0.08 -13.01
CA ASP A 173 -2.74 -1.45 -12.60
C ASP A 173 -3.68 -1.45 -11.39
N VAL A 174 -3.60 -0.45 -10.53
CA VAL A 174 -4.59 -0.19 -9.49
C VAL A 174 -5.69 0.68 -10.07
N GLN A 175 -6.95 0.28 -9.87
CA GLN A 175 -8.10 1.09 -10.23
C GLN A 175 -8.11 2.37 -9.39
N LEU A 176 -8.09 3.52 -10.07
CA LEU A 176 -7.98 4.83 -9.43
C LEU A 176 -9.22 5.65 -9.70
N THR A 177 -9.66 6.36 -8.67
CA THR A 177 -10.62 7.47 -8.77
C THR A 177 -9.86 8.77 -8.54
N HIS A 178 -10.12 9.78 -9.36
CA HIS A 178 -9.45 11.07 -9.20
C HIS A 178 -9.94 11.75 -7.92
N TYR A 179 -9.01 12.25 -7.09
CA TYR A 179 -9.38 12.83 -5.78
C TYR A 179 -10.37 14.00 -5.88
N LEU A 180 -10.42 14.72 -7.01
CA LEU A 180 -11.36 15.81 -7.25
C LEU A 180 -12.84 15.35 -7.32
N GLU A 181 -13.10 14.04 -7.40
CA GLU A 181 -14.47 13.53 -7.29
C GLU A 181 -15.01 13.61 -5.85
N TYR A 182 -14.12 13.83 -4.88
CA TYR A 182 -14.46 13.85 -3.45
C TYR A 182 -14.10 15.14 -2.71
N PHE A 183 -13.28 16.02 -3.34
CA PHE A 183 -12.73 17.22 -2.69
C PHE A 183 -12.82 18.50 -3.53
#